data_b23535901dff3dd1679504b3a79a5133
#
_entry.id   b23535901dff3dd1679504b3a79a5133
#
_cell.length_a   1.000
_cell.length_b   1.000
_cell.length_c   1.000
_cell.angle_alpha   90.00
_cell.angle_beta   90.00
_cell.angle_gamma   90.00
#
_symmetry.space_group_name_H-M   'P 1'
#
loop_
_entity.id
_entity.type
_entity.pdbx_description
1 polymer ?
#
loop_
_entity_poly.entity_id
_entity_poly.type
_entity_poly.pdbx_seq_one_letter_code
_entity_poly.pdbx_strand_id
1 'polypeptide(L)'
;MTQKTQSRAGGRSARRAARAAPLAEHLRPIRAGLEGGRYAPMTAPQLDQIHNAALTALETIGLVDAPQSGVEYLTRAGAILGDDGRIRFPRALVEDAIASANRSITLYGRDPRHDLDLSGTRVHYGTAGAAVHLVEPDGRN
;
A
#
# COMPACT_ATOMS: atom_id res chain seq x y z
N MET A 1 26.04 -51.14 36.78
CA MET A 1 25.15 -49.95 36.49
C MET A 1 25.41 -49.50 35.08
N THR A 2 24.52 -49.86 34.14
CA THR A 2 24.68 -49.59 32.73
C THR A 2 23.93 -48.27 32.40
N GLN A 3 24.66 -47.22 32.13
CA GLN A 3 24.05 -45.94 31.67
C GLN A 3 23.46 -46.10 30.26
N LYS A 4 22.16 -46.01 30.19
CA LYS A 4 21.39 -46.01 28.95
C LYS A 4 21.64 -44.70 28.24
N THR A 5 22.45 -44.69 27.20
CA THR A 5 22.65 -43.53 26.33
C THR A 5 21.33 -43.14 25.70
N GLN A 6 20.79 -42.00 26.10
CA GLN A 6 19.59 -41.41 25.43
C GLN A 6 19.93 -41.12 23.96
N SER A 7 19.35 -41.87 23.08
CA SER A 7 19.37 -41.60 21.64
C SER A 7 18.82 -40.18 21.39
N ARG A 8 19.67 -39.31 20.81
CA ARG A 8 19.24 -37.99 20.37
C ARG A 8 18.11 -38.13 19.35
N ALA A 9 16.86 -37.86 19.77
CA ALA A 9 15.70 -37.85 18.88
C ALA A 9 15.94 -36.84 17.76
N GLY A 10 15.95 -37.30 16.52
CA GLY A 10 16.02 -36.44 15.34
C GLY A 10 17.26 -36.69 14.47
N GLY A 11 17.17 -37.63 13.55
CA GLY A 11 18.18 -37.84 12.51
C GLY A 11 18.32 -36.65 11.56
N ARG A 12 19.24 -36.74 10.58
CA ARG A 12 19.53 -35.71 9.58
C ARG A 12 18.26 -35.25 8.84
N SER A 13 17.30 -36.15 8.57
CA SER A 13 16.01 -35.87 7.92
C SER A 13 15.12 -34.97 8.81
N ALA A 14 15.01 -35.25 10.10
CA ALA A 14 14.22 -34.44 11.03
C ALA A 14 14.79 -33.02 11.16
N ARG A 15 16.11 -32.87 11.20
CA ARG A 15 16.76 -31.54 11.20
C ARG A 15 16.52 -30.78 9.89
N ARG A 16 16.52 -31.49 8.75
CA ARG A 16 16.20 -30.88 7.45
C ARG A 16 14.74 -30.44 7.38
N ALA A 17 13.83 -31.27 7.86
CA ALA A 17 12.41 -30.95 7.94
C ALA A 17 12.14 -29.74 8.88
N ALA A 18 12.78 -29.71 10.04
CA ALA A 18 12.67 -28.57 10.97
C ALA A 18 13.20 -27.26 10.38
N ARG A 19 14.26 -27.32 9.55
CA ARG A 19 14.79 -26.12 8.86
C ARG A 19 13.91 -25.69 7.68
N ALA A 20 13.20 -26.60 7.06
CA ALA A 20 12.28 -26.33 5.96
C ALA A 20 10.87 -25.94 6.44
N ALA A 21 10.54 -26.22 7.70
CA ALA A 21 9.25 -25.84 8.28
C ALA A 21 9.12 -24.32 8.35
N PRO A 22 7.96 -23.76 7.97
CA PRO A 22 7.70 -22.35 8.17
C PRO A 22 7.86 -21.97 9.65
N LEU A 23 8.52 -20.84 9.91
CA LEU A 23 8.60 -20.30 11.26
C LEU A 23 7.19 -20.07 11.83
N ALA A 24 7.00 -20.41 13.11
CA ALA A 24 5.79 -20.03 13.81
C ALA A 24 5.57 -18.50 13.71
N GLU A 25 4.33 -18.08 13.63
CA GLU A 25 3.98 -16.69 13.31
C GLU A 25 4.67 -15.68 14.24
N HIS A 26 4.72 -15.97 15.55
CA HIS A 26 5.39 -15.11 16.53
C HIS A 26 6.92 -15.05 16.40
N LEU A 27 7.53 -15.98 15.64
CA LEU A 27 8.98 -16.01 15.37
C LEU A 27 9.33 -15.41 14.02
N ARG A 28 8.36 -15.07 13.18
CA ARG A 28 8.63 -14.46 11.88
C ARG A 28 9.15 -13.04 12.10
N PRO A 29 10.30 -12.67 11.49
CA PRO A 29 10.85 -11.31 11.63
C PRO A 29 9.95 -10.26 10.96
N ILE A 30 9.23 -10.66 9.92
CA ILE A 30 8.26 -9.83 9.19
C ILE A 30 6.93 -10.54 9.25
N ARG A 31 5.92 -9.85 9.78
CA ARG A 31 4.54 -10.34 9.90
C ARG A 31 3.61 -9.38 9.18
N ALA A 32 2.55 -9.92 8.56
CA ALA A 32 1.50 -9.10 7.99
C ALA A 32 0.76 -8.31 9.09
N GLY A 33 0.37 -7.08 8.77
CA GLY A 33 -0.39 -6.24 9.69
C GLY A 33 0.39 -5.75 10.92
N LEU A 34 1.72 -5.64 10.81
CA LEU A 34 2.52 -5.01 11.87
C LEU A 34 2.08 -3.55 12.06
N GLU A 35 2.02 -3.13 13.33
CA GLU A 35 1.75 -1.73 13.65
C GLU A 35 2.90 -0.82 13.20
N GLY A 36 2.56 0.16 12.36
CA GLY A 36 3.48 1.17 11.85
C GLY A 36 3.19 2.57 12.41
N GLY A 37 3.63 3.60 11.69
CA GLY A 37 3.27 5.00 11.98
C GLY A 37 3.95 5.62 13.20
N ARG A 38 4.96 4.97 13.78
CA ARG A 38 5.70 5.50 14.94
C ARG A 38 6.71 6.59 14.57
N TYR A 39 7.14 6.64 13.33
CA TYR A 39 8.05 7.66 12.84
C TYR A 39 7.25 8.89 12.40
N ALA A 40 7.26 9.93 13.21
CA ALA A 40 6.54 11.18 12.98
C ALA A 40 7.51 12.38 13.14
N PRO A 41 8.36 12.67 12.12
CA PRO A 41 9.38 13.71 12.22
C PRO A 41 8.82 15.12 12.19
N MET A 42 7.57 15.30 11.75
CA MET A 42 6.93 16.60 11.64
C MET A 42 5.86 16.80 12.70
N THR A 43 5.73 18.03 13.16
CA THR A 43 4.65 18.44 14.04
C THR A 43 3.34 18.64 13.28
N ALA A 44 2.19 18.57 13.96
CA ALA A 44 0.89 18.81 13.33
C ALA A 44 0.81 20.17 12.58
N PRO A 45 1.28 21.30 13.11
CA PRO A 45 1.30 22.57 12.36
C PRO A 45 2.15 22.51 11.08
N GLN A 46 3.25 21.74 11.06
CA GLN A 46 4.07 21.57 9.86
C GLN A 46 3.33 20.74 8.79
N LEU A 47 2.60 19.71 9.20
CA LEU A 47 1.75 18.94 8.31
C LEU A 47 0.63 19.80 7.72
N ASP A 48 -0.01 20.64 8.55
CA ASP A 48 -1.03 21.58 8.09
C ASP A 48 -0.48 22.58 7.08
N GLN A 49 0.74 23.09 7.27
CA GLN A 49 1.40 23.97 6.31
C GLN A 49 1.64 23.29 4.97
N ILE A 50 2.13 22.05 4.98
CA ILE A 50 2.34 21.26 3.75
C ILE A 50 1.00 21.00 3.05
N HIS A 51 -0.01 20.58 3.80
CA HIS A 51 -1.35 20.34 3.27
C HIS A 51 -1.93 21.60 2.62
N ASN A 52 -1.88 22.74 3.29
CA ASN A 52 -2.36 24.00 2.76
C ASN A 52 -1.59 24.46 1.52
N ALA A 53 -0.28 24.26 1.48
CA ALA A 53 0.54 24.56 0.30
C ALA A 53 0.14 23.67 -0.90
N ALA A 54 -0.10 22.38 -0.66
CA ALA A 54 -0.56 21.44 -1.69
C ALA A 54 -1.95 21.84 -2.24
N LEU A 55 -2.89 22.19 -1.38
CA LEU A 55 -4.21 22.69 -1.79
C LEU A 55 -4.10 23.97 -2.63
N THR A 56 -3.25 24.91 -2.21
CA THR A 56 -2.99 26.14 -2.97
C THR A 56 -2.38 25.84 -4.35
N ALA A 57 -1.44 24.91 -4.43
CA ALA A 57 -0.86 24.49 -5.71
C ALA A 57 -1.90 23.86 -6.64
N LEU A 58 -2.77 22.98 -6.13
CA LEU A 58 -3.85 22.38 -6.91
C LEU A 58 -4.87 23.43 -7.41
N GLU A 59 -5.16 24.44 -6.59
CA GLU A 59 -6.13 25.49 -6.90
C GLU A 59 -5.57 26.52 -7.88
N THR A 60 -4.31 26.92 -7.74
CA THR A 60 -3.72 28.01 -8.53
C THR A 60 -2.93 27.51 -9.75
N ILE A 61 -2.18 26.43 -9.61
CA ILE A 61 -1.37 25.84 -10.68
C ILE A 61 -2.14 24.76 -11.42
N GLY A 62 -2.68 23.79 -10.70
CA GLY A 62 -3.41 22.64 -11.26
C GLY A 62 -2.52 21.64 -11.99
N LEU A 63 -3.12 20.76 -12.77
CA LEU A 63 -2.49 19.69 -13.55
C LEU A 63 -2.55 20.01 -15.05
N VAL A 64 -1.53 19.55 -15.78
CA VAL A 64 -1.49 19.60 -17.26
C VAL A 64 -1.51 18.20 -17.84
N ASP A 65 -1.76 18.09 -19.15
CA ASP A 65 -1.69 16.84 -19.91
C ASP A 65 -2.59 15.72 -19.41
N ALA A 66 -3.73 16.07 -18.85
CA ALA A 66 -4.73 15.09 -18.47
C ALA A 66 -5.35 14.44 -19.72
N PRO A 67 -5.51 13.12 -19.76
CA PRO A 67 -6.22 12.46 -20.86
C PRO A 67 -7.68 12.94 -20.91
N GLN A 68 -8.29 12.89 -22.10
CA GLN A 68 -9.65 13.39 -22.34
C GLN A 68 -10.66 12.82 -21.30
N SER A 69 -10.58 11.52 -21.02
CA SER A 69 -11.42 10.88 -19.99
C SER A 69 -11.22 11.48 -18.60
N GLY A 70 -9.97 11.83 -18.26
CA GLY A 70 -9.63 12.49 -16.98
C GLY A 70 -10.24 13.89 -16.92
N VAL A 71 -10.14 14.67 -18.00
CA VAL A 71 -10.79 16.00 -18.09
C VAL A 71 -12.28 15.90 -17.84
N GLU A 72 -12.96 14.96 -18.51
CA GLU A 72 -14.41 14.77 -18.37
C GLU A 72 -14.82 14.38 -16.94
N TYR A 73 -14.09 13.47 -16.31
CA TYR A 73 -14.38 13.05 -14.94
C TYR A 73 -14.13 14.18 -13.93
N LEU A 74 -13.01 14.87 -14.05
CA LEU A 74 -12.61 15.90 -13.11
C LEU A 74 -13.50 17.14 -13.21
N THR A 75 -13.84 17.58 -14.42
CA THR A 75 -14.76 18.72 -14.62
C THR A 75 -16.18 18.41 -14.16
N ARG A 76 -16.64 17.17 -14.38
CA ARG A 76 -17.94 16.71 -13.84
C ARG A 76 -17.96 16.72 -12.31
N ALA A 77 -16.82 16.44 -11.67
CA ALA A 77 -16.67 16.50 -10.23
C ALA A 77 -16.55 17.93 -9.67
N GLY A 78 -16.37 18.94 -10.52
CA GLY A 78 -16.27 20.34 -10.12
C GLY A 78 -14.89 20.95 -10.27
N ALA A 79 -13.93 20.25 -10.89
CA ALA A 79 -12.65 20.85 -11.29
C ALA A 79 -12.84 21.82 -12.46
N ILE A 80 -11.95 22.78 -12.59
CA ILE A 80 -12.04 23.86 -13.58
C ILE A 80 -10.96 23.67 -14.63
N LEU A 81 -11.35 23.47 -15.89
CA LEU A 81 -10.44 23.50 -17.02
C LEU A 81 -10.23 24.97 -17.43
N GLY A 82 -8.99 25.45 -17.34
CA GLY A 82 -8.62 26.79 -17.77
C GLY A 82 -8.29 26.85 -19.26
N ASP A 83 -8.28 28.07 -19.81
CA ASP A 83 -7.91 28.34 -21.22
C ASP A 83 -6.44 27.96 -21.51
N ASP A 84 -5.60 27.85 -20.50
CA ASP A 84 -4.23 27.37 -20.55
C ASP A 84 -4.10 25.84 -20.57
N GLY A 85 -5.20 25.12 -20.67
CA GLY A 85 -5.25 23.66 -20.70
C GLY A 85 -5.00 23.01 -19.33
N ARG A 86 -4.94 23.79 -18.24
CA ARG A 86 -4.74 23.28 -16.90
C ARG A 86 -6.07 23.00 -16.21
N ILE A 87 -6.12 21.88 -15.49
CA ILE A 87 -7.24 21.54 -14.64
C ILE A 87 -6.89 21.98 -13.22
N ARG A 88 -7.69 22.89 -12.68
CA ARG A 88 -7.55 23.42 -11.32
C ARG A 88 -8.63 22.82 -10.42
N PHE A 89 -8.24 22.60 -9.19
CA PHE A 89 -9.10 21.93 -8.20
C PHE A 89 -9.45 22.94 -7.09
N PRO A 90 -10.71 23.39 -7.01
CA PRO A 90 -11.15 24.18 -5.86
C PRO A 90 -10.83 23.45 -4.55
N ARG A 91 -10.38 24.17 -3.54
CA ARG A 91 -10.02 23.61 -2.23
C ARG A 91 -11.10 22.69 -1.67
N ALA A 92 -12.36 23.14 -1.70
CA ALA A 92 -13.49 22.38 -1.18
C ALA A 92 -13.64 21.00 -1.88
N LEU A 93 -13.44 20.96 -3.20
CA LEU A 93 -13.51 19.70 -3.96
C LEU A 93 -12.47 18.68 -3.47
N VAL A 94 -11.25 19.15 -3.19
CA VAL A 94 -10.17 18.27 -2.71
C VAL A 94 -10.43 17.82 -1.28
N GLU A 95 -10.88 18.72 -0.41
CA GLU A 95 -11.20 18.41 0.98
C GLU A 95 -12.37 17.40 1.07
N ASP A 96 -13.42 17.57 0.26
CA ASP A 96 -14.55 16.64 0.18
C ASP A 96 -14.10 15.26 -0.34
N ALA A 97 -13.22 15.22 -1.34
CA ALA A 97 -12.68 13.97 -1.86
C ALA A 97 -11.85 13.24 -0.78
N ILE A 98 -11.03 13.97 -0.03
CA ILE A 98 -10.24 13.39 1.08
C ILE A 98 -11.17 12.91 2.20
N ALA A 99 -12.22 13.65 2.53
CA ALA A 99 -13.17 13.27 3.57
C ALA A 99 -13.97 12.01 3.20
N SER A 100 -14.34 11.87 1.91
CA SER A 100 -15.08 10.72 1.39
C SER A 100 -14.22 9.50 1.08
N ALA A 101 -12.89 9.64 1.04
CA ALA A 101 -11.98 8.55 0.72
C ALA A 101 -12.10 7.40 1.73
N ASN A 102 -12.22 6.17 1.21
CA ASN A 102 -12.28 4.99 2.06
C ASN A 102 -10.96 4.79 2.81
N ARG A 103 -11.03 4.71 4.14
CA ARG A 103 -9.88 4.53 5.03
C ARG A 103 -9.66 3.08 5.48
N SER A 104 -10.50 2.18 5.02
CA SER A 104 -10.41 0.75 5.32
C SER A 104 -10.58 -0.03 4.02
N ILE A 105 -9.53 -0.67 3.57
CA ILE A 105 -9.49 -1.41 2.31
C ILE A 105 -9.00 -2.82 2.60
N THR A 106 -9.70 -3.82 2.07
CA THR A 106 -9.23 -5.20 2.08
C THR A 106 -8.82 -5.60 0.66
N LEU A 107 -7.58 -6.02 0.51
CA LEU A 107 -7.13 -6.67 -0.71
C LEU A 107 -7.34 -8.18 -0.57
N TYR A 108 -8.28 -8.72 -1.34
CA TYR A 108 -8.64 -10.13 -1.28
C TYR A 108 -7.62 -11.02 -1.97
N GLY A 109 -7.12 -12.01 -1.26
CA GLY A 109 -6.30 -13.07 -1.81
C GLY A 109 -7.13 -14.13 -2.54
N ARG A 110 -6.47 -15.05 -3.29
CA ARG A 110 -7.15 -16.25 -3.83
C ARG A 110 -7.63 -17.17 -2.72
N ASP A 111 -6.95 -17.18 -1.59
CA ASP A 111 -7.33 -17.87 -0.35
C ASP A 111 -7.54 -16.77 0.70
N PRO A 112 -8.66 -16.75 1.41
CA PRO A 112 -8.96 -15.73 2.43
C PRO A 112 -7.89 -15.59 3.51
N ARG A 113 -7.06 -16.61 3.73
CA ARG A 113 -5.92 -16.55 4.66
C ARG A 113 -4.84 -15.54 4.21
N HIS A 114 -4.89 -15.10 2.96
CA HIS A 114 -3.98 -14.13 2.36
C HIS A 114 -4.63 -12.77 2.12
N ASP A 115 -5.81 -12.56 2.68
CA ASP A 115 -6.44 -11.24 2.63
C ASP A 115 -5.58 -10.23 3.41
N LEU A 116 -5.41 -9.05 2.85
CA LEU A 116 -4.67 -7.96 3.47
C LEU A 116 -5.66 -6.87 3.89
N ASP A 117 -5.79 -6.69 5.19
CA ASP A 117 -6.55 -5.59 5.77
C ASP A 117 -5.63 -4.36 5.91
N LEU A 118 -5.87 -3.34 5.09
CA LEU A 118 -5.12 -2.08 5.05
C LEU A 118 -5.74 -0.99 5.92
N SER A 119 -6.39 -1.36 7.01
CA SER A 119 -6.98 -0.41 7.96
C SER A 119 -5.98 0.05 9.01
N GLY A 120 -6.20 1.26 9.54
CA GLY A 120 -5.40 1.83 10.64
C GLY A 120 -3.94 2.03 10.27
N THR A 121 -3.04 1.62 11.14
CA THR A 121 -1.58 1.76 11.01
C THR A 121 -0.88 0.47 10.56
N ARG A 122 -1.63 -0.49 10.06
CA ARG A 122 -1.09 -1.80 9.64
C ARG A 122 -0.17 -1.69 8.45
N VAL A 123 0.97 -2.36 8.53
CA VAL A 123 1.98 -2.42 7.48
C VAL A 123 2.07 -3.83 6.92
N HIS A 124 1.97 -3.95 5.62
CA HIS A 124 2.14 -5.19 4.89
C HIS A 124 3.33 -5.07 3.94
N TYR A 125 4.15 -6.11 3.89
CA TYR A 125 5.30 -6.18 3.00
C TYR A 125 5.01 -7.15 1.87
N GLY A 126 5.36 -6.77 0.66
CA GLY A 126 5.21 -7.60 -0.52
C GLY A 126 6.38 -7.46 -1.47
N THR A 127 6.56 -8.45 -2.33
CA THR A 127 7.42 -8.33 -3.49
C THR A 127 6.62 -7.64 -4.58
N ALA A 128 6.85 -6.36 -4.80
CA ALA A 128 6.21 -5.63 -5.88
C ALA A 128 7.27 -5.02 -6.78
N GLY A 129 7.27 -5.44 -8.05
CA GLY A 129 7.94 -4.75 -9.14
C GLY A 129 6.89 -4.15 -10.07
N ALA A 130 7.25 -3.10 -10.79
CA ALA A 130 6.40 -2.59 -11.85
C ALA A 130 6.36 -3.62 -12.99
N ALA A 131 5.22 -4.27 -13.20
CA ALA A 131 4.95 -5.01 -14.42
C ALA A 131 4.53 -3.98 -15.49
N VAL A 132 5.48 -3.57 -16.32
CA VAL A 132 5.24 -2.57 -17.38
C VAL A 132 4.67 -3.18 -18.66
N HIS A 133 4.70 -4.51 -18.77
CA HIS A 133 4.17 -5.22 -19.93
C HIS A 133 3.33 -6.42 -19.49
N LEU A 134 2.25 -6.64 -20.18
CA LEU A 134 1.45 -7.84 -20.11
C LEU A 134 1.76 -8.67 -21.37
N VAL A 135 2.28 -9.89 -21.20
CA VAL A 135 2.58 -10.76 -22.32
C VAL A 135 1.45 -11.79 -22.41
N GLU A 136 0.76 -11.79 -23.54
CA GLU A 136 -0.27 -12.78 -23.84
C GLU A 136 0.37 -14.16 -24.15
N PRO A 137 -0.38 -15.28 -23.98
CA PRO A 137 0.16 -16.63 -24.26
C PRO A 137 0.68 -16.84 -25.68
N ASP A 138 0.24 -16.03 -26.64
CA ASP A 138 0.68 -16.01 -28.04
C ASP A 138 1.91 -15.11 -28.29
N GLY A 139 2.51 -14.53 -27.24
CA GLY A 139 3.71 -13.70 -27.32
C GLY A 139 3.48 -12.26 -27.72
N ARG A 140 2.23 -11.78 -27.81
CA ARG A 140 1.92 -10.35 -28.00
C ARG A 140 2.15 -9.55 -26.72
N ASN A 141 2.67 -8.34 -26.85
CA ASN A 141 2.82 -7.35 -25.77
C ASN A 141 1.68 -6.34 -25.82
#